data_a256cb0dcbdb1b1d995348bdf9ce66a5
#
_entry.id   a256cb0dcbdb1b1d995348bdf9ce66a5
#
_cell.length_a   1.000
_cell.length_b   1.000
_cell.length_c   1.000
_cell.angle_alpha   90.00
_cell.angle_beta   90.00
_cell.angle_gamma   90.00
#
_symmetry.space_group_name_H-M   'P 1'
#
loop_
_entity.id
_entity.type
_entity.pdbx_description
1 polymer ?
#
loop_
_entity_poly.entity_id
_entity_poly.type
_entity_poly.pdbx_seq_one_letter_code
_entity_poly.pdbx_strand_id
1 'polypeptide(L)'
;MKSEFNIVMPKKSIIIIAVSIFLGIFIYISMTNVTAPNSIENSPEWVPIHEAQTLAASTDKLIFVDVYEVGCKYCRAMDREVFPDSTVRQVMDADYIPVRIDGNSTEFISFSGTDISSREFAQSKGAFVFPTSLILDSEGNVIKKKTGYMGVDEFRRFLYQ
;
A
#
# COMPACT_ATOMS: atom_id res chain seq x y z
N MET A 1 -2.37 27.07 -61.83
CA MET A 1 -3.51 27.70 -61.16
C MET A 1 -3.64 27.07 -59.78
N LYS A 2 -3.13 27.72 -58.72
CA LYS A 2 -3.33 27.30 -57.35
C LYS A 2 -4.57 28.04 -56.83
N SER A 3 -5.67 27.33 -56.62
CA SER A 3 -6.86 27.86 -55.96
C SER A 3 -6.59 27.89 -54.46
N GLU A 4 -6.33 29.07 -53.92
CA GLU A 4 -6.31 29.32 -52.48
C GLU A 4 -7.75 29.25 -51.93
N PHE A 5 -8.04 28.20 -51.21
CA PHE A 5 -9.35 28.01 -50.55
C PHE A 5 -9.33 28.80 -49.24
N ASN A 6 -9.79 30.04 -49.32
CA ASN A 6 -9.88 30.94 -48.14
C ASN A 6 -11.15 30.62 -47.37
N ILE A 7 -11.07 29.74 -46.37
CA ILE A 7 -12.22 29.44 -45.47
C ILE A 7 -12.33 30.56 -44.45
N VAL A 8 -13.20 31.54 -44.72
CA VAL A 8 -13.62 32.53 -43.70
C VAL A 8 -14.62 31.90 -42.75
N MET A 9 -14.15 31.41 -41.64
CA MET A 9 -15.04 30.87 -40.60
C MET A 9 -15.78 31.98 -39.83
N PRO A 10 -17.10 31.85 -39.58
CA PRO A 10 -17.83 32.85 -38.83
C PRO A 10 -17.34 32.88 -37.36
N LYS A 11 -17.24 34.08 -36.79
CA LYS A 11 -16.70 34.29 -35.43
C LYS A 11 -17.34 33.35 -34.36
N LYS A 12 -18.63 33.01 -34.52
CA LYS A 12 -19.34 32.05 -33.64
C LYS A 12 -18.74 30.65 -33.69
N SER A 13 -18.35 30.15 -34.87
CA SER A 13 -17.73 28.83 -35.03
C SER A 13 -16.32 28.77 -34.42
N ILE A 14 -15.56 29.84 -34.49
CA ILE A 14 -14.23 29.94 -33.87
C ILE A 14 -14.35 29.85 -32.34
N ILE A 15 -15.34 30.51 -31.72
CA ILE A 15 -15.59 30.49 -30.30
C ILE A 15 -15.99 29.07 -29.87
N ILE A 16 -16.88 28.41 -30.61
CA ILE A 16 -17.30 27.04 -30.29
C ILE A 16 -16.12 26.06 -30.33
N ILE A 17 -15.27 26.16 -31.35
CA ILE A 17 -14.07 25.32 -31.47
C ILE A 17 -13.11 25.58 -30.30
N ALA A 18 -12.85 26.84 -29.95
CA ALA A 18 -11.98 27.20 -28.84
C ALA A 18 -12.49 26.65 -27.49
N VAL A 19 -13.80 26.76 -27.24
CA VAL A 19 -14.44 26.22 -26.03
C VAL A 19 -14.35 24.69 -26.00
N SER A 20 -14.59 24.01 -27.13
CA SER A 20 -14.48 22.56 -27.22
C SER A 20 -13.05 22.06 -26.96
N ILE A 21 -12.04 22.74 -27.49
CA ILE A 21 -10.64 22.43 -27.27
C ILE A 21 -10.28 22.66 -25.78
N PHE A 22 -10.71 23.78 -25.21
CA PHE A 22 -10.48 24.06 -23.79
C PHE A 22 -11.13 23.03 -22.89
N LEU A 23 -12.39 22.63 -23.14
CA LEU A 23 -13.07 21.57 -22.42
C LEU A 23 -12.35 20.23 -22.56
N GLY A 24 -11.91 19.89 -23.78
CA GLY A 24 -11.15 18.66 -24.05
C GLY A 24 -9.84 18.61 -23.27
N ILE A 25 -9.07 19.72 -23.27
CA ILE A 25 -7.83 19.84 -22.50
C ILE A 25 -8.12 19.77 -20.99
N PHE A 26 -9.16 20.45 -20.52
CA PHE A 26 -9.54 20.42 -19.11
C PHE A 26 -9.92 18.99 -18.65
N ILE A 27 -10.74 18.27 -19.44
CA ILE A 27 -11.09 16.87 -19.16
C ILE A 27 -9.85 15.98 -19.18
N TYR A 28 -8.97 16.15 -20.17
CA TYR A 28 -7.72 15.40 -20.28
C TYR A 28 -6.83 15.61 -19.07
N ILE A 29 -6.61 16.86 -18.65
CA ILE A 29 -5.82 17.22 -17.46
C ILE A 29 -6.49 16.67 -16.20
N SER A 30 -7.83 16.73 -16.08
CA SER A 30 -8.57 16.19 -14.93
C SER A 30 -8.47 14.67 -14.86
N MET A 31 -8.46 13.97 -16.00
CA MET A 31 -8.29 12.51 -16.04
C MET A 31 -6.85 12.08 -15.76
N THR A 32 -5.85 12.85 -16.18
CA THR A 32 -4.44 12.54 -15.90
C THR A 32 -4.01 12.91 -14.49
N ASN A 33 -4.71 13.84 -13.84
CA ASN A 33 -4.52 14.23 -12.45
C ASN A 33 -5.46 13.46 -11.47
N VAL A 34 -6.13 12.39 -11.91
CA VAL A 34 -6.65 11.37 -10.99
C VAL A 34 -5.44 10.65 -10.43
N THR A 35 -4.85 11.29 -9.46
CA THR A 35 -3.67 10.91 -8.71
C THR A 35 -3.89 9.51 -8.16
N ALA A 36 -2.92 8.64 -8.38
CA ALA A 36 -2.74 7.47 -7.53
C ALA A 36 -2.90 7.90 -6.06
N PRO A 37 -3.57 7.10 -5.21
CA PRO A 37 -3.73 7.42 -3.79
C PRO A 37 -2.37 7.84 -3.25
N ASN A 38 -2.31 8.93 -2.48
CA ASN A 38 -1.08 9.52 -1.95
C ASN A 38 -0.18 8.42 -1.39
N SER A 39 0.75 7.94 -2.19
CA SER A 39 1.76 7.00 -1.72
C SER A 39 2.59 7.77 -0.70
N ILE A 40 2.60 7.28 0.52
CA ILE A 40 3.48 7.84 1.55
C ILE A 40 4.90 7.62 1.05
N GLU A 41 5.64 8.71 0.90
CA GLU A 41 7.03 8.65 0.46
C GLU A 41 7.82 7.73 1.38
N ASN A 42 8.65 6.86 0.81
CA ASN A 42 9.44 5.85 1.53
C ASN A 42 8.62 4.77 2.28
N SER A 43 7.35 4.54 1.92
CA SER A 43 6.57 3.42 2.46
C SER A 43 7.20 2.07 2.08
N PRO A 44 7.08 1.01 2.93
CA PRO A 44 7.46 -0.34 2.54
C PRO A 44 6.74 -0.81 1.26
N GLU A 45 7.40 -1.65 0.48
CA GLU A 45 6.75 -2.36 -0.63
C GLU A 45 6.01 -3.57 -0.07
N TRP A 46 4.72 -3.39 0.17
CA TRP A 46 3.87 -4.41 0.74
C TRP A 46 3.56 -5.51 -0.28
N VAL A 47 3.84 -6.77 0.07
CA VAL A 47 3.57 -7.91 -0.79
C VAL A 47 2.47 -8.81 -0.23
N PRO A 48 1.77 -9.59 -1.06
CA PRO A 48 0.81 -10.59 -0.59
C PRO A 48 1.47 -11.65 0.30
N ILE A 49 0.73 -12.17 1.29
CA ILE A 49 1.29 -13.13 2.26
C ILE A 49 1.83 -14.42 1.62
N HIS A 50 1.17 -14.94 0.59
CA HIS A 50 1.62 -16.15 -0.12
C HIS A 50 2.95 -15.92 -0.87
N GLU A 51 3.13 -14.73 -1.42
CA GLU A 51 4.37 -14.31 -2.06
C GLU A 51 5.48 -14.14 -1.00
N ALA A 52 5.15 -13.50 0.13
CA ALA A 52 6.08 -13.35 1.24
C ALA A 52 6.55 -14.70 1.79
N GLN A 53 5.68 -15.71 1.91
CA GLN A 53 6.07 -17.06 2.31
C GLN A 53 7.03 -17.70 1.32
N THR A 54 6.80 -17.54 0.01
CA THR A 54 7.67 -18.06 -1.04
C THR A 54 9.04 -17.39 -1.01
N LEU A 55 9.08 -16.07 -0.84
CA LEU A 55 10.33 -15.31 -0.73
C LEU A 55 11.09 -15.66 0.55
N ALA A 56 10.41 -15.77 1.69
CA ALA A 56 11.04 -16.14 2.96
C ALA A 56 11.60 -17.56 2.93
N ALA A 57 10.94 -18.51 2.26
CA ALA A 57 11.44 -19.88 2.09
C ALA A 57 12.70 -19.96 1.20
N SER A 58 12.95 -18.97 0.35
CA SER A 58 14.10 -18.90 -0.56
C SER A 58 15.20 -17.94 -0.11
N THR A 59 15.00 -17.25 1.01
CA THR A 59 15.93 -16.26 1.58
C THR A 59 16.03 -16.46 3.10
N ASP A 60 16.99 -15.80 3.74
CA ASP A 60 17.12 -15.79 5.20
C ASP A 60 16.20 -14.73 5.87
N LYS A 61 15.27 -14.13 5.13
CA LYS A 61 14.40 -13.07 5.63
C LYS A 61 13.17 -13.63 6.35
N LEU A 62 12.77 -12.92 7.41
CA LEU A 62 11.50 -13.16 8.10
C LEU A 62 10.36 -12.37 7.44
N ILE A 63 9.13 -12.73 7.77
CA ILE A 63 7.95 -12.00 7.29
C ILE A 63 7.50 -11.04 8.39
N PHE A 64 7.47 -9.74 8.09
CA PHE A 64 6.84 -8.74 8.94
C PHE A 64 5.39 -8.56 8.48
N VAL A 65 4.41 -8.70 9.38
CA VAL A 65 2.99 -8.48 9.07
C VAL A 65 2.44 -7.33 9.91
N ASP A 66 1.99 -6.27 9.22
CA ASP A 66 1.14 -5.23 9.82
C ASP A 66 -0.32 -5.67 9.72
N VAL A 67 -0.91 -6.08 10.83
CA VAL A 67 -2.35 -6.35 10.92
C VAL A 67 -3.05 -5.07 11.36
N TYR A 68 -3.80 -4.48 10.44
CA TYR A 68 -4.48 -3.19 10.61
C TYR A 68 -6.01 -3.32 10.42
N GLU A 69 -6.74 -2.24 10.59
CA GLU A 69 -8.13 -2.10 10.12
C GLU A 69 -8.35 -0.76 9.44
N VAL A 70 -9.30 -0.72 8.51
CA VAL A 70 -9.73 0.51 7.85
C VAL A 70 -10.32 1.47 8.88
N GLY A 71 -9.83 2.72 8.88
CA GLY A 71 -10.27 3.74 9.84
C GLY A 71 -9.47 3.81 11.16
N CYS A 72 -8.58 2.87 11.43
CA CYS A 72 -7.74 2.84 12.62
C CYS A 72 -6.80 4.07 12.67
N LYS A 73 -6.93 4.89 13.71
CA LYS A 73 -6.12 6.10 13.90
C LYS A 73 -4.65 5.77 14.12
N TYR A 74 -4.36 4.78 14.95
CA TYR A 74 -3.01 4.38 15.31
C TYR A 74 -2.28 3.64 14.20
N CYS A 75 -3.02 2.87 13.37
CA CYS A 75 -2.46 2.26 12.16
C CYS A 75 -1.99 3.34 11.19
N ARG A 76 -2.83 4.37 10.94
CA ARG A 76 -2.44 5.52 10.11
C ARG A 76 -1.28 6.33 10.68
N ALA A 77 -1.12 6.37 12.01
CA ALA A 77 0.03 7.01 12.62
C ALA A 77 1.32 6.23 12.32
N MET A 78 1.30 4.89 12.42
CA MET A 78 2.46 4.07 12.04
C MET A 78 2.79 4.20 10.54
N ASP A 79 1.79 4.28 9.68
CA ASP A 79 1.98 4.52 8.24
C ASP A 79 2.74 5.81 7.93
N ARG A 80 2.44 6.89 8.65
CA ARG A 80 3.03 8.20 8.38
C ARG A 80 4.35 8.45 9.10
N GLU A 81 4.52 7.85 10.27
CA GLU A 81 5.57 8.25 11.22
C GLU A 81 6.62 7.17 11.46
N VAL A 82 6.24 5.90 11.28
CA VAL A 82 7.11 4.77 11.66
C VAL A 82 7.62 4.00 10.45
N PHE A 83 6.73 3.47 9.63
CA PHE A 83 7.15 2.65 8.49
C PHE A 83 8.00 3.38 7.46
N PRO A 84 7.80 4.70 7.17
CA PRO A 84 8.63 5.44 6.24
C PRO A 84 9.95 5.94 6.83
N ASP A 85 10.17 5.83 8.15
CA ASP A 85 11.40 6.29 8.79
C ASP A 85 12.60 5.55 8.19
N SER A 86 13.64 6.30 7.81
CA SER A 86 14.80 5.76 7.12
C SER A 86 15.55 4.69 7.92
N THR A 87 15.57 4.82 9.24
CA THR A 87 16.24 3.86 10.12
C THR A 87 15.42 2.59 10.33
N VAL A 88 14.08 2.68 10.24
CA VAL A 88 13.17 1.55 10.21
C VAL A 88 13.29 0.82 8.87
N ARG A 89 13.26 1.58 7.76
CA ARG A 89 13.39 1.03 6.41
C ARG A 89 14.69 0.25 6.22
N GLN A 90 15.79 0.78 6.74
CA GLN A 90 17.10 0.10 6.64
C GLN A 90 17.06 -1.33 7.21
N VAL A 91 16.42 -1.52 8.37
CA VAL A 91 16.30 -2.84 9.00
C VAL A 91 15.25 -3.69 8.29
N MET A 92 14.09 -3.08 8.00
CA MET A 92 13.00 -3.79 7.36
C MET A 92 13.41 -4.33 5.98
N ASP A 93 14.07 -3.52 5.15
CA ASP A 93 14.50 -3.93 3.82
C ASP A 93 15.63 -4.98 3.85
N ALA A 94 16.48 -4.93 4.88
CA ALA A 94 17.57 -5.91 5.02
C ALA A 94 17.04 -7.30 5.42
N ASP A 95 16.17 -7.37 6.43
CA ASP A 95 15.90 -8.61 7.16
C ASP A 95 14.46 -9.11 7.03
N TYR A 96 13.54 -8.30 6.44
CA TYR A 96 12.12 -8.63 6.43
C TYR A 96 11.49 -8.51 5.06
N ILE A 97 10.39 -9.25 4.88
CA ILE A 97 9.46 -9.15 3.75
C ILE A 97 8.17 -8.57 4.32
N PRO A 98 7.81 -7.31 3.98
CA PRO A 98 6.67 -6.65 4.60
C PRO A 98 5.35 -7.08 3.95
N VAL A 99 4.39 -7.44 4.79
CA VAL A 99 3.03 -7.84 4.45
C VAL A 99 2.05 -6.97 5.20
N ARG A 100 0.92 -6.66 4.58
CA ARG A 100 -0.15 -5.89 5.19
C ARG A 100 -1.48 -6.62 5.08
N ILE A 101 -2.21 -6.75 6.19
CA ILE A 101 -3.47 -7.49 6.26
C ILE A 101 -4.51 -6.68 7.03
N ASP A 102 -5.68 -6.44 6.40
CA ASP A 102 -6.84 -5.90 7.10
C ASP A 102 -7.48 -7.00 7.95
N GLY A 103 -7.26 -6.94 9.25
CA GLY A 103 -7.72 -7.94 10.20
C GLY A 103 -9.24 -8.01 10.40
N ASN A 104 -10.01 -7.10 9.79
CA ASN A 104 -11.47 -7.11 9.78
C ASN A 104 -12.08 -7.46 8.41
N SER A 105 -11.25 -7.58 7.37
CA SER A 105 -11.72 -7.92 6.03
C SER A 105 -12.16 -9.37 5.91
N THR A 106 -13.21 -9.59 5.12
CA THR A 106 -13.65 -10.92 4.71
C THR A 106 -13.05 -11.36 3.37
N GLU A 107 -12.16 -10.55 2.79
CA GLU A 107 -11.42 -10.91 1.58
C GLU A 107 -10.52 -12.11 1.84
N PHE A 108 -10.47 -13.03 0.87
CA PHE A 108 -9.65 -14.22 0.96
C PHE A 108 -8.21 -13.92 0.61
N ILE A 109 -7.32 -14.52 1.39
CA ILE A 109 -5.88 -14.55 1.15
C ILE A 109 -5.43 -16.00 1.09
N SER A 110 -4.45 -16.30 0.26
CA SER A 110 -3.84 -17.63 0.24
C SER A 110 -2.72 -17.67 1.29
N PHE A 111 -2.87 -18.53 2.28
CA PHE A 111 -1.90 -18.69 3.36
C PHE A 111 -1.60 -20.18 3.58
N SER A 112 -0.32 -20.56 3.49
CA SER A 112 0.13 -21.97 3.62
C SER A 112 -0.64 -22.94 2.72
N GLY A 113 -0.93 -22.50 1.48
CA GLY A 113 -1.65 -23.31 0.49
C GLY A 113 -3.16 -23.43 0.72
N THR A 114 -3.74 -22.67 1.64
CA THR A 114 -5.18 -22.66 1.93
C THR A 114 -5.72 -21.25 1.82
N ASP A 115 -6.89 -21.09 1.23
CA ASP A 115 -7.58 -19.81 1.16
C ASP A 115 -8.40 -19.61 2.46
N ILE A 116 -8.06 -18.56 3.20
CA ILE A 116 -8.73 -18.14 4.43
C ILE A 116 -9.06 -16.66 4.35
N SER A 117 -10.05 -16.20 5.10
CA SER A 117 -10.29 -14.76 5.15
C SER A 117 -9.18 -14.04 5.92
N SER A 118 -8.91 -12.79 5.58
CA SER A 118 -7.95 -11.93 6.30
C SER A 118 -8.28 -11.85 7.78
N ARG A 119 -9.56 -11.85 8.15
CA ARG A 119 -10.04 -11.90 9.54
C ARG A 119 -9.66 -13.21 10.21
N GLU A 120 -9.89 -14.36 9.57
CA GLU A 120 -9.51 -15.66 10.13
C GLU A 120 -8.00 -15.76 10.32
N PHE A 121 -7.21 -15.25 9.35
CA PHE A 121 -5.78 -15.14 9.52
C PHE A 121 -5.42 -14.34 10.79
N ALA A 122 -5.94 -13.11 10.92
CA ALA A 122 -5.67 -12.25 12.06
C ALA A 122 -6.03 -12.94 13.39
N GLN A 123 -7.21 -13.56 13.46
CA GLN A 123 -7.67 -14.29 14.64
C GLN A 123 -6.78 -15.49 14.96
N SER A 124 -6.38 -16.27 13.95
CA SER A 124 -5.48 -17.42 14.12
C SER A 124 -4.10 -17.04 14.70
N LYS A 125 -3.65 -15.80 14.41
CA LYS A 125 -2.39 -15.24 14.96
C LYS A 125 -2.62 -14.46 16.27
N GLY A 126 -3.84 -14.43 16.78
CA GLY A 126 -4.20 -13.71 18.01
C GLY A 126 -4.13 -12.20 17.87
N ALA A 127 -4.38 -11.66 16.68
CA ALA A 127 -4.47 -10.24 16.40
C ALA A 127 -5.93 -9.79 16.41
N PHE A 128 -6.42 -9.42 17.60
CA PHE A 128 -7.81 -8.99 17.84
C PHE A 128 -7.95 -7.48 18.04
N VAL A 129 -6.84 -6.77 18.16
CA VAL A 129 -6.76 -5.32 18.39
C VAL A 129 -5.73 -4.74 17.42
N PHE A 130 -5.98 -3.55 16.89
CA PHE A 130 -5.16 -2.95 15.83
C PHE A 130 -4.50 -1.63 16.24
N PRO A 131 -3.28 -1.37 15.73
CA PRO A 131 -2.45 -2.27 14.94
C PRO A 131 -1.90 -3.44 15.77
N THR A 132 -1.64 -4.58 15.11
CA THR A 132 -0.84 -5.65 15.68
C THR A 132 0.29 -5.99 14.70
N SER A 133 1.53 -5.87 15.17
CA SER A 133 2.72 -6.22 14.42
C SER A 133 3.13 -7.66 14.73
N LEU A 134 3.35 -8.45 13.68
CA LEU A 134 3.79 -9.84 13.78
C LEU A 134 5.12 -10.02 13.05
N ILE A 135 5.97 -10.88 13.58
CA ILE A 135 7.11 -11.44 12.85
C ILE A 135 6.85 -12.94 12.72
N LEU A 136 6.85 -13.42 11.49
CA LEU A 136 6.61 -14.83 11.15
C LEU A 136 7.86 -15.42 10.49
N ASP A 137 8.03 -16.75 10.62
CA ASP A 137 8.90 -17.53 9.76
C ASP A 137 8.24 -17.83 8.41
N SER A 138 8.95 -18.51 7.53
CA SER A 138 8.46 -18.91 6.19
C SER A 138 7.27 -19.88 6.24
N GLU A 139 7.13 -20.63 7.33
CA GLU A 139 6.02 -21.55 7.55
C GLU A 139 4.78 -20.85 8.13
N GLY A 140 4.94 -19.57 8.51
CA GLY A 140 3.87 -18.75 9.07
C GLY A 140 3.69 -18.90 10.58
N ASN A 141 4.65 -19.47 11.30
CA ASN A 141 4.64 -19.50 12.76
C ASN A 141 5.00 -18.12 13.31
N VAL A 142 4.34 -17.72 14.39
CA VAL A 142 4.61 -16.44 15.05
C VAL A 142 5.87 -16.51 15.88
N ILE A 143 6.91 -15.78 15.49
CA ILE A 143 8.15 -15.61 16.25
C ILE A 143 7.98 -14.51 17.30
N LYS A 144 7.39 -13.38 16.90
CA LYS A 144 7.12 -12.24 17.78
C LYS A 144 5.78 -11.60 17.46
N LYS A 145 5.16 -11.03 18.48
CA LYS A 145 3.93 -10.26 18.36
C LYS A 145 3.95 -9.05 19.29
N LYS A 146 3.50 -7.91 18.79
CA LYS A 146 3.26 -6.70 19.59
C LYS A 146 1.95 -6.06 19.16
N THR A 147 1.08 -5.79 20.09
CA THR A 147 -0.19 -5.11 19.86
C THR A 147 -0.09 -3.65 20.29
N GLY A 148 -0.70 -2.76 19.51
CA GLY A 148 -0.75 -1.32 19.72
C GLY A 148 0.32 -0.56 18.93
N TYR A 149 0.19 0.76 18.98
CA TYR A 149 1.13 1.69 18.35
C TYR A 149 2.51 1.56 18.96
N MET A 150 3.52 1.59 18.11
CA MET A 150 4.94 1.72 18.48
C MET A 150 5.51 2.95 17.79
N GLY A 151 6.27 3.77 18.51
CA GLY A 151 7.11 4.81 17.90
C GLY A 151 8.34 4.20 17.22
N VAL A 152 9.09 5.02 16.46
CA VAL A 152 10.25 4.59 15.65
C VAL A 152 11.25 3.75 16.47
N ASP A 153 11.69 4.23 17.61
CA ASP A 153 12.69 3.52 18.43
C ASP A 153 12.14 2.21 19.01
N GLU A 154 10.86 2.17 19.41
CA GLU A 154 10.24 0.95 19.93
C GLU A 154 10.08 -0.07 18.81
N PHE A 155 9.66 0.37 17.62
CA PHE A 155 9.48 -0.50 16.47
C PHE A 155 10.82 -1.07 15.99
N ARG A 156 11.88 -0.27 15.95
CA ARG A 156 13.22 -0.76 15.65
C ARG A 156 13.68 -1.83 16.65
N ARG A 157 13.50 -1.60 17.96
CA ARG A 157 13.81 -2.64 18.96
C ARG A 157 12.98 -3.90 18.76
N PHE A 158 11.71 -3.76 18.38
CA PHE A 158 10.86 -4.91 18.05
C PHE A 158 11.40 -5.71 16.87
N LEU A 159 11.96 -5.06 15.85
CA LEU A 159 12.58 -5.74 14.70
C LEU A 159 13.89 -6.45 15.08
N TYR A 160 14.74 -5.87 15.92
CA TYR A 160 16.05 -6.43 16.26
C TYR A 160 16.05 -7.53 17.34
N GLN A 161 15.05 -7.61 18.17
CA GLN A 161 14.95 -8.61 19.24
C GLN A 161 14.17 -9.83 18.76
#